data_409ab7d13b3ad8a2288653711f34ed9d
#
_entry.id   409ab7d13b3ad8a2288653711f34ed9d
#
_cell.length_a   1.000
_cell.length_b   1.000
_cell.length_c   1.000
_cell.angle_alpha   90.00
_cell.angle_beta   90.00
_cell.angle_gamma   90.00
#
_symmetry.space_group_name_H-M   'P 1'
#
loop_
_entity.id
_entity.type
_entity.pdbx_description
1 polymer ?
#
loop_
_entity_poly.entity_id
_entity_poly.type
_entity_poly.pdbx_seq_one_letter_code
_entity_poly.pdbx_strand_id
1 'polypeptide(L)'
;VSVGNSLTSGFRDGALYLDGQNESFPSMLAKQMGLAGGTQTFTQPLMPNNVGGFTNITGFGGKYTLQLVDVKDASGSVVGKKLAPVQSTAAATLDIIGGTGKYFNNMGVPGAKSYHLVASGYGSAVNLSLGKANPYFVRFATSATTSVLADAMAQKPSFYTLWIGNNDVLSYATSGGLGVDQKGNLDPSTYGSNDITDPNVVASVIKNVILGLKSANANSKGAIANIPYVTSIPYFTAVPYNPVPLSSASASTLNTSFSAINAKLKSVGMAERFSTLTASTSNPVLIIDKSLTDISAYLPAQYAIYGQARHATANDLILLPASSVIGIDPTTGLPPTSTSTKINGVTIPLADQLVLTEKEAAKVIAATDAYNASISSLATANGLALVDANAKMKELGTTSGIQYNGVKYTASFVTGGAFSLDGVHPNGRGYALIANTFIDAINKTYGSTLPWVDINAYSGVTFP
;
A
#
# COMPACT_ATOMS: atom_id res chain seq x y z
N VAL A 1 -7.57 6.56 -22.15
CA VAL A 1 -7.16 7.33 -20.96
C VAL A 1 -7.26 6.43 -19.74
N SER A 2 -6.27 6.48 -18.82
CA SER A 2 -6.27 5.68 -17.60
C SER A 2 -6.31 6.61 -16.39
N VAL A 3 -7.36 6.49 -15.56
CA VAL A 3 -7.58 7.32 -14.38
C VAL A 3 -7.38 6.48 -13.14
N GLY A 4 -6.63 6.99 -12.15
CA GLY A 4 -6.41 6.25 -10.91
C GLY A 4 -5.32 6.84 -10.03
N ASN A 5 -4.71 5.96 -9.23
CA ASN A 5 -3.70 6.30 -8.24
C ASN A 5 -2.28 5.83 -8.65
N SER A 6 -1.44 5.47 -7.67
CA SER A 6 -0.09 4.94 -7.88
C SER A 6 -0.04 3.68 -8.74
N LEU A 7 -1.02 2.78 -8.62
CA LEU A 7 -1.10 1.57 -9.45
C LEU A 7 -1.29 1.91 -10.94
N THR A 8 -2.03 2.97 -11.24
CA THR A 8 -2.21 3.45 -12.62
C THR A 8 -0.96 4.15 -13.14
N SER A 9 -0.27 4.93 -12.29
CA SER A 9 0.92 5.67 -12.72
C SER A 9 2.15 4.79 -12.98
N GLY A 10 2.19 3.55 -12.48
CA GLY A 10 3.37 2.68 -12.53
C GLY A 10 4.37 2.93 -11.39
N PHE A 11 3.88 3.47 -10.25
CA PHE A 11 4.67 3.65 -9.04
C PHE A 11 5.09 2.29 -8.48
N ARG A 12 6.36 2.14 -8.09
CA ARG A 12 6.91 0.93 -7.48
C ARG A 12 8.22 1.25 -6.77
N ASP A 13 8.72 0.36 -5.93
CA ASP A 13 9.96 0.53 -5.18
C ASP A 13 9.99 1.84 -4.38
N GLY A 14 8.84 2.32 -3.90
CA GLY A 14 8.72 3.54 -3.09
C GLY A 14 8.86 4.85 -3.86
N ALA A 15 8.91 4.86 -5.21
CA ALA A 15 9.01 6.07 -6.03
C ALA A 15 8.31 5.93 -7.39
N LEU A 16 7.98 7.07 -8.01
CA LEU A 16 7.64 7.14 -9.42
C LEU A 16 8.93 7.45 -10.20
N TYR A 17 9.24 6.64 -11.21
CA TYR A 17 10.43 6.79 -12.07
C TYR A 17 10.18 6.27 -13.48
N LEU A 18 11.06 6.59 -14.41
CA LEU A 18 10.88 6.43 -15.85
C LEU A 18 10.52 4.98 -16.25
N ASP A 19 11.31 3.99 -15.82
CA ASP A 19 11.06 2.57 -16.19
C ASP A 19 9.79 2.05 -15.52
N GLY A 20 9.48 2.48 -14.27
CA GLY A 20 8.23 2.14 -13.62
C GLY A 20 7.00 2.58 -14.42
N GLN A 21 7.03 3.80 -14.93
CA GLN A 21 5.96 4.34 -15.77
C GLN A 21 5.86 3.64 -17.13
N ASN A 22 6.98 3.32 -17.77
CA ASN A 22 7.02 2.60 -19.04
C ASN A 22 6.49 1.16 -18.91
N GLU A 23 6.65 0.56 -17.72
CA GLU A 23 6.14 -0.76 -17.35
C GLU A 23 4.84 -0.70 -16.53
N SER A 24 4.10 0.39 -16.56
CA SER A 24 2.77 0.49 -15.97
C SER A 24 1.74 -0.34 -16.73
N PHE A 25 0.71 -0.88 -16.04
CA PHE A 25 -0.34 -1.65 -16.73
C PHE A 25 -1.05 -0.85 -17.82
N PRO A 26 -1.30 0.48 -17.68
CA PRO A 26 -1.91 1.24 -18.78
C PRO A 26 -1.01 1.35 -20.01
N SER A 27 0.31 1.47 -19.83
CA SER A 27 1.28 1.49 -20.94
C SER A 27 1.25 0.14 -21.69
N MET A 28 1.25 -0.96 -20.94
CA MET A 28 1.15 -2.31 -21.52
C MET A 28 -0.17 -2.52 -22.26
N LEU A 29 -1.29 -2.15 -21.62
CA LEU A 29 -2.63 -2.29 -22.22
C LEU A 29 -2.75 -1.47 -23.51
N ALA A 30 -2.23 -0.23 -23.51
CA ALA A 30 -2.24 0.63 -24.70
C ALA A 30 -1.44 0.01 -25.86
N LYS A 31 -0.30 -0.63 -25.60
CA LYS A 31 0.46 -1.37 -26.61
C LYS A 31 -0.37 -2.52 -27.21
N GLN A 32 -1.07 -3.30 -26.37
CA GLN A 32 -1.91 -4.38 -26.84
C GLN A 32 -3.12 -3.87 -27.65
N MET A 33 -3.73 -2.77 -27.23
CA MET A 33 -4.78 -2.11 -28.02
C MET A 33 -4.27 -1.62 -29.37
N GLY A 34 -3.03 -1.09 -29.44
CA GLY A 34 -2.38 -0.70 -30.69
C GLY A 34 -2.19 -1.87 -31.65
N LEU A 35 -1.83 -3.06 -31.14
CA LEU A 35 -1.72 -4.28 -31.96
C LEU A 35 -3.08 -4.74 -32.53
N ALA A 36 -4.17 -4.43 -31.83
CA ALA A 36 -5.54 -4.73 -32.29
C ALA A 36 -6.16 -3.61 -33.15
N GLY A 37 -5.38 -2.69 -33.67
CA GLY A 37 -5.83 -1.61 -34.57
C GLY A 37 -6.26 -0.33 -33.86
N GLY A 38 -6.02 -0.21 -32.57
CA GLY A 38 -6.21 1.03 -31.82
C GLY A 38 -5.12 2.08 -32.11
N THR A 39 -5.24 3.25 -31.47
CA THR A 39 -4.18 4.29 -31.56
C THR A 39 -2.92 3.79 -30.86
N GLN A 40 -1.76 3.99 -31.49
CA GLN A 40 -0.47 3.58 -30.91
C GLN A 40 0.13 4.67 -30.00
N THR A 41 -0.48 5.86 -29.92
CA THR A 41 0.00 6.95 -29.10
C THR A 41 -0.61 6.85 -27.70
N PHE A 42 0.24 6.66 -26.68
CA PHE A 42 -0.12 6.71 -25.28
C PHE A 42 0.88 7.57 -24.52
N THR A 43 0.47 8.81 -24.22
CA THR A 43 1.33 9.79 -23.56
C THR A 43 1.26 9.65 -22.04
N GLN A 44 2.43 9.74 -21.40
CA GLN A 44 2.57 9.66 -19.93
C GLN A 44 3.34 10.86 -19.42
N PRO A 45 3.04 11.36 -18.20
CA PRO A 45 3.82 12.42 -17.55
C PRO A 45 5.12 11.85 -16.97
N LEU A 46 6.02 11.40 -17.86
CA LEU A 46 7.23 10.66 -17.48
C LEU A 46 8.12 11.45 -16.54
N MET A 47 8.67 10.77 -15.54
CA MET A 47 9.76 11.30 -14.72
C MET A 47 11.05 11.36 -15.54
N PRO A 48 11.97 12.30 -15.22
CA PRO A 48 13.14 12.54 -16.06
C PRO A 48 14.23 11.46 -15.95
N ASN A 49 14.14 10.56 -14.96
CA ASN A 49 15.17 9.56 -14.70
C ASN A 49 14.62 8.30 -14.02
N ASN A 50 15.51 7.32 -13.79
CA ASN A 50 15.22 6.03 -13.17
C ASN A 50 15.49 5.96 -11.65
N VAL A 51 15.70 7.09 -10.99
CA VAL A 51 15.82 7.18 -9.53
C VAL A 51 14.51 7.64 -8.91
N GLY A 52 13.87 8.64 -9.52
CA GLY A 52 12.60 9.21 -9.05
C GLY A 52 12.78 10.09 -7.81
N GLY A 53 11.64 10.33 -7.15
CA GLY A 53 11.56 11.23 -5.99
C GLY A 53 11.66 12.70 -6.38
N PHE A 54 11.56 13.58 -5.36
CA PHE A 54 11.71 15.03 -5.53
C PHE A 54 12.68 15.60 -4.52
N THR A 55 13.78 16.20 -4.99
CA THR A 55 14.84 16.77 -4.15
C THR A 55 14.39 18.01 -3.36
N ASN A 56 13.38 18.69 -3.84
CA ASN A 56 12.83 19.93 -3.28
C ASN A 56 11.50 19.74 -2.54
N ILE A 57 11.07 18.49 -2.30
CA ILE A 57 9.87 18.17 -1.53
C ILE A 57 10.20 17.07 -0.51
N THR A 58 10.04 17.38 0.77
CA THR A 58 10.27 16.42 1.85
C THR A 58 9.33 15.22 1.75
N GLY A 59 9.85 14.01 2.03
CA GLY A 59 9.06 12.76 2.01
C GLY A 59 9.00 12.05 0.67
N PHE A 60 9.62 12.60 -0.38
CA PHE A 60 9.65 12.01 -1.72
C PHE A 60 11.07 11.53 -2.08
N GLY A 61 11.53 10.47 -1.41
CA GLY A 61 12.81 9.82 -1.69
C GLY A 61 12.87 9.18 -3.08
N GLY A 62 14.07 8.75 -3.49
CA GLY A 62 14.25 7.92 -4.68
C GLY A 62 13.80 6.47 -4.44
N LYS A 63 13.87 5.67 -5.48
CA LYS A 63 13.43 4.27 -5.40
C LYS A 63 14.31 3.44 -4.46
N TYR A 64 13.71 2.39 -3.90
CA TYR A 64 14.45 1.33 -3.23
C TYR A 64 15.25 0.50 -4.23
N THR A 65 16.43 0.07 -3.81
CA THR A 65 17.26 -0.96 -4.45
C THR A 65 17.60 -2.02 -3.43
N LEU A 66 17.70 -3.27 -3.85
CA LEU A 66 18.12 -4.36 -2.97
C LEU A 66 19.66 -4.32 -2.84
N GLN A 67 20.16 -4.21 -1.61
CA GLN A 67 21.58 -4.07 -1.34
C GLN A 67 22.02 -5.01 -0.22
N LEU A 68 23.31 -5.35 -0.20
CA LEU A 68 23.95 -6.02 0.92
C LEU A 68 24.27 -4.99 2.01
N VAL A 69 23.55 -5.03 3.12
CA VAL A 69 23.77 -4.15 4.28
C VAL A 69 24.46 -4.89 5.40
N ASP A 70 25.25 -4.17 6.20
CA ASP A 70 25.95 -4.75 7.32
C ASP A 70 25.01 -5.23 8.43
N VAL A 71 25.27 -6.41 8.95
CA VAL A 71 24.66 -6.93 10.17
C VAL A 71 25.65 -6.68 11.31
N LYS A 72 25.20 -5.94 12.33
CA LYS A 72 26.00 -5.59 13.51
C LYS A 72 25.58 -6.42 14.70
N ASP A 73 26.54 -6.73 15.57
CA ASP A 73 26.31 -7.29 16.89
C ASP A 73 25.97 -6.21 17.94
N ALA A 74 25.82 -6.62 19.19
CA ALA A 74 25.51 -5.72 20.31
C ALA A 74 26.63 -4.70 20.62
N SER A 75 27.86 -4.93 20.15
CA SER A 75 29.00 -3.98 20.27
C SER A 75 29.08 -2.98 19.12
N GLY A 76 28.24 -3.17 18.08
CA GLY A 76 28.29 -2.40 16.84
C GLY A 76 29.29 -2.93 15.81
N SER A 77 29.96 -4.04 16.08
CA SER A 77 30.89 -4.70 15.16
C SER A 77 30.13 -5.40 14.04
N VAL A 78 30.64 -5.31 12.80
CA VAL A 78 30.04 -5.99 11.65
C VAL A 78 30.33 -7.49 11.74
N VAL A 79 29.28 -8.30 11.81
CA VAL A 79 29.37 -9.76 11.92
C VAL A 79 28.88 -10.49 10.66
N GLY A 80 28.40 -9.76 9.69
CA GLY A 80 27.92 -10.34 8.43
C GLY A 80 27.22 -9.31 7.54
N LYS A 81 26.59 -9.80 6.47
CA LYS A 81 25.77 -8.99 5.56
C LYS A 81 24.45 -9.69 5.29
N LYS A 82 23.41 -8.90 5.06
CA LYS A 82 22.08 -9.37 4.61
C LYS A 82 21.56 -8.52 3.47
N LEU A 83 20.69 -9.09 2.65
CA LEU A 83 19.95 -8.34 1.64
C LEU A 83 18.85 -7.51 2.32
N ALA A 84 18.77 -6.23 1.98
CA ALA A 84 17.71 -5.35 2.43
C ALA A 84 17.39 -4.28 1.37
N PRO A 85 16.13 -3.81 1.28
CA PRO A 85 15.78 -2.63 0.51
C PRO A 85 16.45 -1.38 1.11
N VAL A 86 17.16 -0.64 0.28
CA VAL A 86 17.79 0.64 0.66
C VAL A 86 17.26 1.72 -0.26
N GLN A 87 16.71 2.79 0.34
CA GLN A 87 16.16 3.90 -0.42
C GLN A 87 17.27 4.77 -0.98
N SER A 88 17.21 5.08 -2.26
CA SER A 88 18.12 6.02 -2.92
C SER A 88 17.73 7.47 -2.57
N THR A 89 18.70 8.38 -2.64
CA THR A 89 18.41 9.82 -2.59
C THR A 89 17.61 10.21 -3.83
N ALA A 90 16.60 11.08 -3.66
CA ALA A 90 15.85 11.63 -4.77
C ALA A 90 16.75 12.32 -5.80
N ALA A 91 16.42 12.21 -7.09
CA ALA A 91 17.27 12.73 -8.17
C ALA A 91 16.51 13.60 -9.18
N ALA A 92 15.25 13.93 -8.91
CA ALA A 92 14.46 14.85 -9.74
C ALA A 92 14.02 16.07 -8.91
N THR A 93 13.88 17.22 -9.55
CA THR A 93 13.14 18.36 -8.99
C THR A 93 11.71 18.31 -9.49
N LEU A 94 10.79 18.91 -8.73
CA LEU A 94 9.43 19.11 -9.22
C LEU A 94 9.49 20.08 -10.42
N ASP A 95 9.23 19.55 -11.61
CA ASP A 95 9.14 20.26 -12.88
C ASP A 95 7.68 20.36 -13.32
N ILE A 96 7.31 21.41 -14.03
CA ILE A 96 5.97 21.59 -14.59
C ILE A 96 6.04 21.27 -16.08
N ILE A 97 5.48 20.14 -16.45
CA ILE A 97 5.41 19.65 -17.83
C ILE A 97 4.01 19.80 -18.45
N GLY A 98 3.01 20.08 -17.60
CA GLY A 98 1.62 20.33 -17.97
C GLY A 98 1.38 21.73 -18.52
N GLY A 99 0.13 22.12 -18.56
CA GLY A 99 -0.33 23.43 -19.00
C GLY A 99 -1.46 23.33 -20.03
N THR A 100 -2.05 24.45 -20.38
CA THR A 100 -3.22 24.53 -21.27
C THR A 100 -3.00 23.78 -22.58
N GLY A 101 -3.89 22.84 -22.88
CA GLY A 101 -3.85 22.04 -24.11
C GLY A 101 -2.86 20.86 -24.08
N LYS A 102 -2.11 20.68 -23.00
CA LYS A 102 -1.21 19.52 -22.82
C LYS A 102 -1.89 18.45 -21.99
N TYR A 103 -2.25 17.36 -22.61
CA TYR A 103 -2.92 16.23 -21.97
C TYR A 103 -2.05 14.98 -21.98
N PHE A 104 -2.22 14.17 -20.93
CA PHE A 104 -1.56 12.87 -20.80
C PHE A 104 -2.62 11.78 -20.71
N ASN A 105 -2.38 10.66 -21.39
CA ASN A 105 -3.32 9.53 -21.36
C ASN A 105 -3.25 8.76 -20.04
N ASN A 106 -2.08 8.74 -19.39
CA ASN A 106 -1.95 8.20 -18.03
C ASN A 106 -2.21 9.32 -17.02
N MET A 107 -3.39 9.29 -16.41
CA MET A 107 -3.86 10.20 -15.37
C MET A 107 -3.74 9.56 -13.96
N GLY A 108 -2.82 8.61 -13.77
CA GLY A 108 -2.53 8.02 -12.48
C GLY A 108 -1.79 9.01 -11.58
N VAL A 109 -2.31 9.23 -10.36
CA VAL A 109 -1.72 10.16 -9.37
C VAL A 109 -1.33 9.38 -8.12
N PRO A 110 -0.03 9.11 -7.86
CA PRO A 110 0.41 8.41 -6.66
C PRO A 110 -0.12 9.05 -5.38
N GLY A 111 -0.66 8.24 -4.46
CA GLY A 111 -1.22 8.71 -3.20
C GLY A 111 -2.65 9.27 -3.29
N ALA A 112 -3.23 9.43 -4.47
CA ALA A 112 -4.60 9.95 -4.58
C ALA A 112 -5.62 8.97 -3.98
N LYS A 113 -6.47 9.47 -3.08
CA LYS A 113 -7.73 8.86 -2.66
C LYS A 113 -8.82 9.19 -3.68
N SER A 114 -9.94 8.50 -3.61
CA SER A 114 -11.03 8.67 -4.58
C SER A 114 -11.47 10.13 -4.76
N TYR A 115 -11.74 10.84 -3.69
CA TYR A 115 -12.23 12.21 -3.72
C TYR A 115 -11.22 13.23 -4.29
N HIS A 116 -9.94 12.90 -4.31
CA HIS A 116 -8.92 13.75 -4.93
C HIS A 116 -9.08 13.85 -6.46
N LEU A 117 -9.70 12.83 -7.10
CA LEU A 117 -9.91 12.85 -8.56
C LEU A 117 -10.82 13.99 -9.03
N VAL A 118 -11.73 14.43 -8.16
CA VAL A 118 -12.70 15.50 -8.46
C VAL A 118 -12.35 16.83 -7.78
N ALA A 119 -11.27 16.86 -6.98
CA ALA A 119 -10.87 18.03 -6.22
C ALA A 119 -10.25 19.11 -7.15
N SER A 120 -10.89 20.27 -7.23
CA SER A 120 -10.32 21.45 -7.88
C SER A 120 -9.09 21.92 -7.10
N GLY A 121 -8.03 22.31 -7.82
CA GLY A 121 -6.80 22.78 -7.20
C GLY A 121 -5.86 21.70 -6.67
N TYR A 122 -6.17 20.41 -6.88
CA TYR A 122 -5.29 19.30 -6.51
C TYR A 122 -3.97 19.29 -7.30
N GLY A 123 -3.93 19.94 -8.49
CA GLY A 123 -2.75 20.19 -9.30
C GLY A 123 -2.12 21.58 -9.10
N SER A 124 -2.50 22.33 -8.05
CA SER A 124 -2.00 23.68 -7.81
C SER A 124 -0.73 23.69 -6.95
N ALA A 125 0.37 24.23 -7.47
CA ALA A 125 1.65 24.31 -6.75
C ALA A 125 1.54 25.08 -5.42
N VAL A 126 0.71 26.14 -5.36
CA VAL A 126 0.52 26.92 -4.13
C VAL A 126 -0.20 26.12 -3.02
N ASN A 127 -0.93 25.09 -3.38
CA ASN A 127 -1.63 24.23 -2.43
C ASN A 127 -0.73 23.13 -1.85
N LEU A 128 0.50 22.94 -2.34
CA LEU A 128 1.43 21.92 -1.82
C LEU A 128 1.77 22.15 -0.36
N SER A 129 2.12 23.39 0.00
CA SER A 129 2.45 23.75 1.39
C SER A 129 1.27 23.59 2.36
N LEU A 130 0.05 23.58 1.84
CA LEU A 130 -1.18 23.39 2.60
C LEU A 130 -1.60 21.90 2.68
N GLY A 131 -0.85 20.98 2.07
CA GLY A 131 -1.22 19.57 1.96
C GLY A 131 -2.48 19.30 1.12
N LYS A 132 -2.92 20.28 0.31
CA LYS A 132 -4.14 20.21 -0.52
C LYS A 132 -3.89 19.95 -2.01
N ALA A 133 -2.64 19.72 -2.37
CA ALA A 133 -2.23 19.35 -3.73
C ALA A 133 -1.28 18.16 -3.71
N ASN A 134 -1.15 17.52 -4.86
CA ASN A 134 -0.26 16.37 -5.03
C ASN A 134 0.86 16.73 -6.01
N PRO A 135 2.15 16.60 -5.65
CA PRO A 135 3.26 17.02 -6.48
C PRO A 135 3.29 16.31 -7.83
N TYR A 136 2.87 15.05 -7.90
CA TYR A 136 2.80 14.34 -9.18
C TYR A 136 1.72 14.91 -10.09
N PHE A 137 0.54 15.30 -9.57
CA PHE A 137 -0.47 15.94 -10.40
C PHE A 137 -0.11 17.40 -10.73
N VAL A 138 0.53 18.15 -9.82
CA VAL A 138 1.07 19.49 -10.08
C VAL A 138 1.96 19.49 -11.32
N ARG A 139 2.75 18.43 -11.56
CA ARG A 139 3.63 18.34 -12.74
C ARG A 139 2.88 18.42 -14.06
N PHE A 140 1.70 17.81 -14.15
CA PHE A 140 1.04 17.60 -15.44
C PHE A 140 -0.39 18.13 -15.53
N ALA A 141 -0.91 18.78 -14.50
CA ALA A 141 -2.21 19.44 -14.52
C ALA A 141 -2.27 20.51 -15.63
N THR A 142 -3.40 20.63 -16.33
CA THR A 142 -3.57 21.62 -17.39
C THR A 142 -3.71 23.04 -16.85
N SER A 143 -4.14 23.18 -15.59
CA SER A 143 -4.21 24.47 -14.87
C SER A 143 -4.19 24.25 -13.36
N ALA A 144 -3.95 25.32 -12.61
CA ALA A 144 -3.97 25.30 -11.14
C ALA A 144 -5.36 25.03 -10.54
N THR A 145 -6.44 25.18 -11.29
CA THR A 145 -7.82 24.99 -10.83
C THR A 145 -8.48 23.74 -11.39
N THR A 146 -7.79 23.00 -12.25
CA THR A 146 -8.32 21.75 -12.82
C THR A 146 -8.41 20.65 -11.79
N SER A 147 -9.14 19.58 -12.14
CA SER A 147 -9.12 18.30 -11.44
C SER A 147 -8.64 17.18 -12.37
N VAL A 148 -8.25 16.03 -11.79
CA VAL A 148 -7.86 14.85 -12.59
C VAL A 148 -8.99 14.44 -13.53
N LEU A 149 -10.24 14.47 -13.05
CA LEU A 149 -11.42 14.15 -13.86
C LEU A 149 -11.62 15.17 -15.00
N ALA A 150 -11.47 16.46 -14.72
CA ALA A 150 -11.65 17.50 -15.76
C ALA A 150 -10.64 17.33 -16.90
N ASP A 151 -9.37 17.06 -16.56
CA ASP A 151 -8.33 16.83 -17.56
C ASP A 151 -8.53 15.52 -18.34
N ALA A 152 -9.08 14.48 -17.69
CA ALA A 152 -9.45 13.24 -18.36
C ALA A 152 -10.64 13.45 -19.33
N MET A 153 -11.68 14.18 -18.91
CA MET A 153 -12.86 14.49 -19.72
C MET A 153 -12.50 15.33 -20.95
N ALA A 154 -11.58 16.29 -20.82
CA ALA A 154 -11.14 17.15 -21.92
C ALA A 154 -10.54 16.35 -23.10
N GLN A 155 -10.04 15.14 -22.83
CA GLN A 155 -9.50 14.23 -23.86
C GLN A 155 -10.57 13.47 -24.64
N LYS A 156 -11.85 13.51 -24.22
CA LYS A 156 -12.99 12.80 -24.84
C LYS A 156 -12.66 11.35 -25.21
N PRO A 157 -12.19 10.53 -24.25
CA PRO A 157 -11.66 9.20 -24.55
C PRO A 157 -12.72 8.28 -25.15
N SER A 158 -12.36 7.50 -26.16
CA SER A 158 -13.20 6.41 -26.67
C SER A 158 -13.14 5.17 -25.78
N PHE A 159 -12.02 5.01 -25.03
CA PHE A 159 -11.83 3.96 -24.03
C PHE A 159 -11.10 4.52 -22.81
N TYR A 160 -11.54 4.08 -21.61
CA TYR A 160 -10.86 4.45 -20.37
C TYR A 160 -10.70 3.25 -19.41
N THR A 161 -9.68 3.31 -18.56
CA THR A 161 -9.58 2.46 -17.37
C THR A 161 -9.74 3.33 -16.13
N LEU A 162 -10.39 2.77 -15.10
CA LEU A 162 -10.56 3.42 -13.79
C LEU A 162 -10.15 2.43 -12.69
N TRP A 163 -9.13 2.79 -11.90
CA TRP A 163 -8.74 2.03 -10.73
C TRP A 163 -8.36 2.96 -9.58
N ILE A 164 -9.31 3.15 -8.67
CA ILE A 164 -9.23 4.07 -7.54
C ILE A 164 -9.94 3.47 -6.31
N GLY A 165 -9.62 3.95 -5.12
CA GLY A 165 -10.19 3.51 -3.85
C GLY A 165 -9.20 2.74 -2.98
N ASN A 166 -8.07 2.29 -3.54
CA ASN A 166 -7.04 1.59 -2.77
C ASN A 166 -6.49 2.44 -1.62
N ASN A 167 -6.15 3.72 -1.88
CA ASN A 167 -5.62 4.64 -0.87
C ASN A 167 -6.66 5.08 0.16
N ASP A 168 -7.94 4.90 -0.15
CA ASP A 168 -9.06 5.19 0.75
C ASP A 168 -9.08 4.29 1.99
N VAL A 169 -8.35 3.16 1.95
CA VAL A 169 -8.12 2.23 3.07
C VAL A 169 -6.64 2.02 3.36
N LEU A 170 -5.76 2.09 2.34
CA LEU A 170 -4.34 1.76 2.47
C LEU A 170 -3.61 2.70 3.44
N SER A 171 -3.91 4.00 3.39
CA SER A 171 -3.27 4.99 4.27
C SER A 171 -3.52 4.67 5.75
N TYR A 172 -4.75 4.27 6.11
CA TYR A 172 -5.10 3.82 7.45
C TYR A 172 -4.32 2.56 7.81
N ALA A 173 -4.32 1.57 6.93
CA ALA A 173 -3.66 0.29 7.20
C ALA A 173 -2.14 0.45 7.36
N THR A 174 -1.46 1.20 6.47
CA THR A 174 0.00 1.39 6.52
C THR A 174 0.47 2.29 7.64
N SER A 175 -0.43 3.07 8.26
CA SER A 175 -0.14 3.84 9.46
C SER A 175 -0.33 3.05 10.76
N GLY A 176 -0.68 1.74 10.69
CA GLY A 176 -1.00 0.96 11.89
C GLY A 176 -2.32 1.37 12.53
N GLY A 177 -3.32 1.73 11.72
CA GLY A 177 -4.64 2.13 12.24
C GLY A 177 -4.71 3.55 12.81
N LEU A 178 -3.67 4.37 12.62
CA LEU A 178 -3.65 5.78 13.06
C LEU A 178 -4.50 6.66 12.14
N GLY A 179 -5.80 6.58 12.30
CA GLY A 179 -6.78 7.34 11.55
C GLY A 179 -8.19 7.07 12.06
N VAL A 180 -9.16 7.66 11.43
CA VAL A 180 -10.57 7.50 11.74
C VAL A 180 -11.27 6.74 10.62
N ASP A 181 -12.17 5.81 10.97
CA ASP A 181 -13.13 5.27 10.02
C ASP A 181 -14.25 6.30 9.85
N GLN A 182 -14.27 6.96 8.70
CA GLN A 182 -15.20 8.06 8.41
C GLN A 182 -16.58 7.58 7.98
N LYS A 183 -16.93 6.32 8.23
CA LYS A 183 -18.27 5.78 7.94
C LYS A 183 -19.38 6.65 8.52
N GLY A 184 -20.25 7.17 7.65
CA GLY A 184 -21.33 8.11 7.98
C GLY A 184 -20.95 9.60 7.85
N ASN A 185 -19.70 9.95 7.69
CA ASN A 185 -19.27 11.32 7.37
C ASN A 185 -19.13 11.46 5.85
N LEU A 186 -19.95 12.30 5.22
CA LEU A 186 -19.99 12.50 3.78
C LEU A 186 -19.15 13.70 3.30
N ASP A 187 -18.46 14.39 4.20
CA ASP A 187 -17.63 15.55 3.87
C ASP A 187 -16.12 15.21 3.90
N PRO A 188 -15.52 14.86 2.74
CA PRO A 188 -14.11 14.51 2.67
C PRO A 188 -13.15 15.68 2.96
N SER A 189 -13.64 16.92 3.03
CA SER A 189 -12.81 18.07 3.41
C SER A 189 -12.39 18.04 4.88
N THR A 190 -13.08 17.23 5.70
CA THR A 190 -12.81 17.04 7.14
C THR A 190 -11.92 15.84 7.44
N TYR A 191 -11.55 15.04 6.42
CA TYR A 191 -10.80 13.79 6.62
C TYR A 191 -9.31 14.05 6.85
N GLY A 192 -8.75 13.29 7.78
CA GLY A 192 -7.30 13.18 7.92
C GLY A 192 -6.67 12.33 6.80
N SER A 193 -5.36 12.49 6.62
CA SER A 193 -4.61 11.76 5.58
C SER A 193 -4.70 10.25 5.73
N ASN A 194 -4.78 9.74 6.96
CA ASN A 194 -4.82 8.31 7.29
C ASN A 194 -6.24 7.75 7.50
N ASP A 195 -7.28 8.54 7.28
CA ASP A 195 -8.66 8.08 7.51
C ASP A 195 -9.11 7.07 6.45
N ILE A 196 -10.00 6.16 6.85
CA ILE A 196 -10.79 5.34 5.92
C ILE A 196 -11.91 6.22 5.36
N THR A 197 -12.01 6.31 4.05
CA THR A 197 -13.05 7.10 3.38
C THR A 197 -14.43 6.45 3.53
N ASP A 198 -15.49 7.24 3.73
CA ASP A 198 -16.86 6.73 3.75
C ASP A 198 -17.22 6.02 2.43
N PRO A 199 -17.85 4.82 2.45
CA PRO A 199 -18.19 4.07 1.24
C PRO A 199 -19.08 4.82 0.26
N ASN A 200 -19.99 5.69 0.73
CA ASN A 200 -20.84 6.47 -0.15
C ASN A 200 -20.07 7.58 -0.85
N VAL A 201 -19.05 8.14 -0.22
CA VAL A 201 -18.14 9.10 -0.86
C VAL A 201 -17.38 8.42 -2.00
N VAL A 202 -16.78 7.25 -1.75
CA VAL A 202 -16.07 6.47 -2.80
C VAL A 202 -17.03 6.13 -3.94
N ALA A 203 -18.22 5.61 -3.65
CA ALA A 203 -19.24 5.25 -4.65
C ALA A 203 -19.68 6.47 -5.48
N SER A 204 -19.92 7.60 -4.82
CA SER A 204 -20.34 8.85 -5.46
C SER A 204 -19.25 9.37 -6.41
N VAL A 205 -18.00 9.37 -5.99
CA VAL A 205 -16.87 9.80 -6.83
C VAL A 205 -16.71 8.89 -8.05
N ILE A 206 -16.71 7.57 -7.87
CA ILE A 206 -16.62 6.61 -8.99
C ILE A 206 -17.76 6.83 -9.98
N LYS A 207 -19.00 7.01 -9.48
CA LYS A 207 -20.16 7.35 -10.32
C LYS A 207 -19.93 8.65 -11.10
N ASN A 208 -19.41 9.69 -10.45
CA ASN A 208 -19.14 10.98 -11.08
C ASN A 208 -18.06 10.86 -12.18
N VAL A 209 -17.02 10.06 -11.95
CA VAL A 209 -15.99 9.80 -12.96
C VAL A 209 -16.59 9.09 -14.18
N ILE A 210 -17.37 8.04 -13.97
CA ILE A 210 -18.04 7.29 -15.06
C ILE A 210 -18.96 8.20 -15.86
N LEU A 211 -19.84 8.93 -15.19
CA LEU A 211 -20.80 9.84 -15.85
C LEU A 211 -20.10 11.00 -16.56
N GLY A 212 -19.05 11.58 -15.96
CA GLY A 212 -18.24 12.64 -16.57
C GLY A 212 -17.58 12.18 -17.86
N LEU A 213 -16.92 11.02 -17.86
CA LEU A 213 -16.29 10.47 -19.06
C LEU A 213 -17.31 10.12 -20.17
N LYS A 214 -18.49 9.57 -19.78
CA LYS A 214 -19.58 9.34 -20.72
C LYS A 214 -20.20 10.63 -21.26
N SER A 215 -20.29 11.67 -20.44
CA SER A 215 -20.74 13.01 -20.91
C SER A 215 -19.76 13.62 -21.90
N ALA A 216 -18.45 13.43 -21.70
CA ALA A 216 -17.43 13.91 -22.61
C ALA A 216 -17.42 13.17 -23.97
N ASN A 217 -17.75 11.87 -23.95
CA ASN A 217 -17.92 11.03 -25.12
C ASN A 217 -18.97 9.94 -24.84
N ALA A 218 -20.19 10.10 -25.40
CA ALA A 218 -21.31 9.17 -25.17
C ALA A 218 -21.02 7.74 -25.62
N ASN A 219 -20.09 7.53 -26.57
CA ASN A 219 -19.68 6.22 -27.07
C ASN A 219 -18.50 5.61 -26.29
N SER A 220 -18.07 6.27 -25.23
CA SER A 220 -16.95 5.82 -24.40
C SER A 220 -17.23 4.45 -23.79
N LYS A 221 -16.31 3.50 -23.97
CA LYS A 221 -16.26 2.20 -23.29
C LYS A 221 -15.23 2.28 -22.16
N GLY A 222 -15.29 1.38 -21.21
CA GLY A 222 -14.31 1.41 -20.13
C GLY A 222 -14.18 0.11 -19.36
N ALA A 223 -13.10 0.01 -18.60
CA ALA A 223 -12.87 -1.05 -17.64
C ALA A 223 -12.63 -0.43 -16.25
N ILE A 224 -13.29 -0.99 -15.24
CA ILE A 224 -13.11 -0.57 -13.84
C ILE A 224 -12.62 -1.75 -13.02
N ALA A 225 -11.59 -1.54 -12.21
CA ALA A 225 -11.09 -2.58 -11.32
C ALA A 225 -11.63 -2.41 -9.89
N ASN A 226 -11.98 -3.56 -9.28
CA ASN A 226 -12.25 -3.61 -7.85
C ASN A 226 -10.94 -3.56 -7.03
N ILE A 227 -11.06 -3.45 -5.73
CA ILE A 227 -9.95 -3.21 -4.81
C ILE A 227 -9.53 -4.52 -4.16
N PRO A 228 -8.26 -4.96 -4.28
CA PRO A 228 -7.70 -6.04 -3.48
C PRO A 228 -7.76 -5.73 -1.99
N TYR A 229 -7.86 -6.75 -1.14
CA TYR A 229 -7.61 -6.54 0.28
C TYR A 229 -6.17 -6.11 0.49
N VAL A 230 -5.96 -4.86 0.88
CA VAL A 230 -4.61 -4.33 1.12
C VAL A 230 -3.87 -5.10 2.22
N THR A 231 -4.60 -5.70 3.15
CA THR A 231 -4.05 -6.55 4.22
C THR A 231 -3.38 -7.84 3.72
N SER A 232 -3.52 -8.19 2.43
CA SER A 232 -2.93 -9.40 1.83
C SER A 232 -1.63 -9.16 1.05
N ILE A 233 -1.17 -7.91 0.93
CA ILE A 233 0.08 -7.59 0.24
C ILE A 233 1.30 -7.77 1.16
N PRO A 234 2.53 -7.91 0.61
CA PRO A 234 3.75 -8.19 1.39
C PRO A 234 4.01 -7.22 2.54
N TYR A 235 3.60 -5.97 2.44
CA TYR A 235 3.76 -4.97 3.51
C TYR A 235 3.14 -5.42 4.84
N PHE A 236 2.08 -6.25 4.80
CA PHE A 236 1.36 -6.76 5.97
C PHE A 236 1.62 -8.25 6.26
N THR A 237 2.22 -8.98 5.34
CA THR A 237 2.37 -10.44 5.44
C THR A 237 3.80 -10.92 5.55
N ALA A 238 4.78 -10.05 5.30
CA ALA A 238 6.19 -10.42 5.28
C ALA A 238 6.79 -10.65 6.69
N VAL A 239 6.23 -10.01 7.72
CA VAL A 239 6.70 -10.15 9.10
C VAL A 239 5.69 -10.99 9.89
N PRO A 240 6.08 -12.17 10.40
CA PRO A 240 5.17 -12.99 11.22
C PRO A 240 4.88 -12.30 12.56
N TYR A 241 3.73 -12.62 13.16
CA TYR A 241 3.37 -12.09 14.49
C TYR A 241 4.25 -12.63 15.63
N ASN A 242 5.01 -13.71 15.40
CA ASN A 242 5.77 -14.45 16.39
C ASN A 242 7.25 -14.67 16.01
N PRO A 243 8.01 -13.63 15.61
CA PRO A 243 9.40 -13.80 15.14
C PRO A 243 10.45 -13.78 16.27
N VAL A 244 10.06 -13.77 17.55
CA VAL A 244 10.97 -13.52 18.68
C VAL A 244 11.62 -14.81 19.17
N PRO A 245 12.95 -14.96 19.03
CA PRO A 245 13.67 -16.06 19.68
C PRO A 245 13.94 -15.74 21.16
N LEU A 246 13.73 -16.72 22.04
CA LEU A 246 14.00 -16.57 23.46
C LEU A 246 14.78 -17.79 23.98
N SER A 247 15.74 -17.52 24.90
CA SER A 247 16.35 -18.54 25.74
C SER A 247 15.39 -18.96 26.85
N SER A 248 15.67 -20.10 27.50
CA SER A 248 14.89 -20.57 28.67
C SER A 248 14.90 -19.55 29.81
N ALA A 249 16.05 -18.94 30.09
CA ALA A 249 16.18 -17.92 31.12
C ALA A 249 15.36 -16.66 30.79
N SER A 250 15.43 -16.17 29.55
CA SER A 250 14.66 -14.99 29.11
C SER A 250 13.16 -15.25 29.15
N ALA A 251 12.71 -16.40 28.65
CA ALA A 251 11.30 -16.79 28.68
C ALA A 251 10.77 -16.91 30.13
N SER A 252 11.54 -17.54 31.05
CA SER A 252 11.17 -17.63 32.46
C SER A 252 11.02 -16.25 33.13
N THR A 253 11.98 -15.34 32.92
CA THR A 253 11.95 -13.99 33.47
C THR A 253 10.75 -13.20 32.98
N LEU A 254 10.48 -13.21 31.67
CA LEU A 254 9.34 -12.54 31.07
C LEU A 254 8.00 -13.10 31.56
N ASN A 255 7.89 -14.43 31.63
CA ASN A 255 6.68 -15.10 32.13
C ASN A 255 6.37 -14.72 33.58
N THR A 256 7.37 -14.58 34.45
CA THR A 256 7.16 -14.09 35.82
C THR A 256 6.49 -12.72 35.84
N SER A 257 6.98 -11.78 35.04
CA SER A 257 6.43 -10.42 34.94
C SER A 257 5.02 -10.42 34.33
N PHE A 258 4.83 -11.11 33.22
CA PHE A 258 3.55 -11.11 32.50
C PHE A 258 2.46 -11.87 33.26
N SER A 259 2.81 -12.94 33.97
CA SER A 259 1.87 -13.66 34.85
C SER A 259 1.34 -12.79 35.99
N ALA A 260 2.19 -11.92 36.58
CA ALA A 260 1.76 -10.97 37.59
C ALA A 260 0.76 -9.97 37.04
N ILE A 261 0.98 -9.47 35.81
CA ILE A 261 0.03 -8.57 35.13
C ILE A 261 -1.27 -9.28 34.78
N ASN A 262 -1.22 -10.51 34.26
CA ASN A 262 -2.41 -11.31 33.98
C ASN A 262 -3.23 -11.60 35.26
N ALA A 263 -2.56 -11.90 36.40
CA ALA A 263 -3.24 -12.05 37.68
C ALA A 263 -3.97 -10.77 38.11
N LYS A 264 -3.34 -9.61 37.90
CA LYS A 264 -3.99 -8.30 38.15
C LYS A 264 -5.19 -8.08 37.26
N LEU A 265 -5.09 -8.35 35.95
CA LEU A 265 -6.21 -8.27 35.00
C LEU A 265 -7.38 -9.15 35.45
N LYS A 266 -7.11 -10.40 35.81
CA LYS A 266 -8.11 -11.34 36.32
C LYS A 266 -8.77 -10.86 37.58
N SER A 267 -8.02 -10.22 38.50
CA SER A 267 -8.57 -9.69 39.77
C SER A 267 -9.57 -8.55 39.57
N VAL A 268 -9.56 -7.89 38.40
CA VAL A 268 -10.50 -6.82 38.02
C VAL A 268 -11.48 -7.28 36.94
N GLY A 269 -11.63 -8.58 36.71
CA GLY A 269 -12.59 -9.16 35.79
C GLY A 269 -12.24 -9.03 34.31
N MET A 270 -10.97 -8.75 33.99
CA MET A 270 -10.50 -8.62 32.60
C MET A 270 -9.81 -9.90 32.11
N ALA A 271 -9.85 -10.13 30.80
CA ALA A 271 -9.16 -11.25 30.16
C ALA A 271 -7.63 -11.09 30.23
N GLU A 272 -6.93 -12.20 30.24
CA GLU A 272 -5.47 -12.23 30.12
C GLU A 272 -5.02 -11.68 28.76
N ARG A 273 -3.89 -10.97 28.76
CA ARG A 273 -3.33 -10.29 27.57
C ARG A 273 -1.98 -10.85 27.13
N PHE A 274 -1.33 -11.61 28.00
CA PHE A 274 0.02 -12.09 27.80
C PHE A 274 0.04 -13.61 27.81
N SER A 275 0.40 -14.20 26.67
CA SER A 275 0.58 -15.64 26.54
C SER A 275 1.87 -16.12 27.21
N THR A 276 1.94 -17.40 27.58
CA THR A 276 3.17 -18.02 28.08
C THR A 276 4.20 -18.10 26.94
N LEU A 277 5.38 -17.56 27.20
CA LEU A 277 6.52 -17.60 26.29
C LEU A 277 7.35 -18.88 26.55
N THR A 278 8.01 -19.35 25.48
CA THR A 278 8.78 -20.61 25.52
C THR A 278 10.22 -20.42 25.06
N ALA A 279 11.10 -21.33 25.45
CA ALA A 279 12.45 -21.40 24.88
C ALA A 279 12.36 -21.91 23.43
N SER A 280 12.13 -21.01 22.49
CA SER A 280 11.95 -21.32 21.09
C SER A 280 12.37 -20.15 20.21
N THR A 281 12.40 -20.36 18.90
CA THR A 281 12.65 -19.31 17.91
C THR A 281 11.39 -18.53 17.53
N SER A 282 10.23 -18.87 18.09
CA SER A 282 8.92 -18.40 17.64
C SER A 282 8.03 -18.03 18.83
N ASN A 283 8.20 -16.81 19.36
CA ASN A 283 7.32 -16.21 20.36
C ASN A 283 6.66 -14.96 19.81
N PRO A 284 5.40 -14.67 20.21
CA PRO A 284 4.68 -13.48 19.74
C PRO A 284 5.37 -12.20 20.18
N VAL A 285 5.35 -11.20 19.32
CA VAL A 285 5.79 -9.85 19.69
C VAL A 285 4.82 -9.21 20.66
N LEU A 286 5.36 -8.37 21.51
CA LEU A 286 4.59 -7.49 22.39
C LEU A 286 4.17 -6.24 21.59
N ILE A 287 2.88 -5.91 21.61
CA ILE A 287 2.27 -4.82 20.83
C ILE A 287 1.43 -3.90 21.71
N ILE A 288 1.22 -2.68 21.25
CA ILE A 288 0.16 -1.81 21.75
C ILE A 288 -1.15 -2.13 21.04
N ASP A 289 -2.24 -2.21 21.78
CA ASP A 289 -3.60 -2.32 21.26
C ASP A 289 -4.51 -1.30 21.95
N LYS A 290 -4.74 -0.16 21.30
CA LYS A 290 -5.55 0.94 21.83
C LYS A 290 -7.02 0.61 21.97
N SER A 291 -7.49 -0.51 21.45
CA SER A 291 -8.85 -1.01 21.69
C SER A 291 -9.03 -1.61 23.08
N LEU A 292 -7.94 -1.87 23.80
CA LEU A 292 -7.98 -2.38 25.16
C LEU A 292 -8.19 -1.26 26.16
N THR A 293 -8.88 -1.57 27.27
CA THR A 293 -8.96 -0.69 28.42
C THR A 293 -7.55 -0.42 28.97
N ASP A 294 -7.19 0.84 29.17
CA ASP A 294 -5.92 1.21 29.76
C ASP A 294 -5.93 0.89 31.27
N ILE A 295 -5.01 0.03 31.68
CA ILE A 295 -4.81 -0.36 33.08
C ILE A 295 -3.53 0.22 33.68
N SER A 296 -2.84 1.14 32.99
CA SER A 296 -1.55 1.69 33.46
C SER A 296 -1.60 2.23 34.89
N ALA A 297 -2.71 2.89 35.26
CA ALA A 297 -2.91 3.43 36.61
C ALA A 297 -3.04 2.35 37.72
N TYR A 298 -3.30 1.10 37.34
CA TYR A 298 -3.43 -0.02 38.28
C TYR A 298 -2.17 -0.90 38.36
N LEU A 299 -1.15 -0.55 37.57
CA LEU A 299 0.13 -1.28 37.52
C LEU A 299 1.22 -0.50 38.28
N PRO A 300 2.22 -1.20 38.85
CA PRO A 300 3.44 -0.55 39.34
C PRO A 300 4.08 0.29 38.23
N ALA A 301 4.72 1.41 38.58
CA ALA A 301 5.24 2.39 37.61
C ALA A 301 6.12 1.77 36.51
N GLN A 302 6.96 0.79 36.84
CA GLN A 302 7.81 0.06 35.89
C GLN A 302 7.03 -0.77 34.85
N TYR A 303 5.76 -1.08 35.11
CA TYR A 303 4.87 -1.85 34.22
C TYR A 303 3.79 -0.97 33.56
N ALA A 304 3.77 0.34 33.81
CA ALA A 304 2.77 1.25 33.24
C ALA A 304 2.74 1.21 31.70
N ILE A 305 3.88 0.91 31.05
CA ILE A 305 3.98 0.76 29.59
C ILE A 305 3.11 -0.40 29.03
N TYR A 306 2.66 -1.31 29.89
CA TYR A 306 1.80 -2.44 29.50
C TYR A 306 0.31 -2.14 29.64
N GLY A 307 -0.07 -0.90 29.97
CA GLY A 307 -1.46 -0.51 30.20
C GLY A 307 -2.43 -0.89 29.08
N GLN A 308 -2.01 -0.72 27.85
CA GLN A 308 -2.74 -1.15 26.63
C GLN A 308 -1.91 -2.13 25.78
N ALA A 309 -0.99 -2.86 26.39
CA ALA A 309 -0.20 -3.86 25.67
C ALA A 309 -0.81 -5.26 25.79
N ARG A 310 -0.49 -6.09 24.80
CA ARG A 310 -0.72 -7.53 24.76
C ARG A 310 0.28 -8.23 23.84
N HIS A 311 0.36 -9.54 23.93
CA HIS A 311 1.03 -10.31 22.89
C HIS A 311 0.19 -10.31 21.60
N ALA A 312 0.88 -10.24 20.45
CA ALA A 312 0.25 -10.37 19.14
C ALA A 312 -0.32 -11.79 18.94
N THR A 313 -1.33 -11.88 18.12
CA THR A 313 -1.96 -13.12 17.66
C THR A 313 -1.76 -13.31 16.16
N ALA A 314 -2.13 -14.47 15.64
CA ALA A 314 -2.07 -14.73 14.20
C ALA A 314 -2.98 -13.82 13.34
N ASN A 315 -3.91 -13.11 13.97
CA ASN A 315 -4.81 -12.19 13.30
C ASN A 315 -4.28 -10.74 13.26
N ASP A 316 -3.19 -10.46 13.99
CA ASP A 316 -2.52 -9.14 13.96
C ASP A 316 -1.49 -9.11 12.84
N LEU A 317 -1.42 -7.99 12.14
CA LEU A 317 -0.51 -7.79 11.02
C LEU A 317 0.66 -6.91 11.47
N ILE A 318 1.84 -7.50 11.49
CA ILE A 318 3.07 -6.77 11.81
C ILE A 318 3.58 -6.12 10.52
N LEU A 319 3.67 -4.79 10.51
CA LEU A 319 4.00 -4.05 9.29
C LEU A 319 5.47 -4.24 8.90
N LEU A 320 5.75 -4.25 7.60
CA LEU A 320 7.09 -4.48 7.06
C LEU A 320 8.21 -3.66 7.74
N PRO A 321 8.03 -2.35 8.07
CA PRO A 321 9.04 -1.57 8.79
C PRO A 321 9.41 -2.12 10.17
N ALA A 322 8.52 -2.87 10.82
CA ALA A 322 8.80 -3.48 12.12
C ALA A 322 9.96 -4.49 12.07
N SER A 323 10.22 -5.09 10.90
CA SER A 323 11.32 -6.03 10.69
C SER A 323 12.70 -5.46 11.02
N SER A 324 12.85 -4.14 10.97
CA SER A 324 14.12 -3.45 11.28
C SER A 324 14.29 -3.08 12.76
N VAL A 325 13.22 -3.18 13.56
CA VAL A 325 13.22 -2.74 14.97
C VAL A 325 12.92 -3.84 15.96
N ILE A 326 12.25 -4.93 15.56
CA ILE A 326 11.98 -6.08 16.44
C ILE A 326 13.30 -6.67 16.94
N GLY A 327 13.39 -6.88 18.29
CA GLY A 327 14.57 -7.46 18.92
C GLY A 327 15.75 -6.49 19.06
N ILE A 328 15.58 -5.21 18.74
CA ILE A 328 16.61 -4.17 18.85
C ILE A 328 16.42 -3.38 20.16
N ASP A 329 17.52 -3.04 20.81
CA ASP A 329 17.53 -2.10 21.95
C ASP A 329 17.32 -0.68 21.42
N PRO A 330 16.20 -0.03 21.75
CA PRO A 330 15.89 1.31 21.21
C PRO A 330 16.85 2.41 21.69
N THR A 331 17.65 2.15 22.73
CA THR A 331 18.61 3.15 23.25
C THR A 331 19.91 3.18 22.46
N THR A 332 20.30 2.05 21.88
CA THR A 332 21.53 1.90 21.10
C THR A 332 21.29 1.74 19.60
N GLY A 333 20.10 1.32 19.19
CA GLY A 333 19.78 0.94 17.81
C GLY A 333 20.48 -0.36 17.37
N LEU A 334 21.01 -1.15 18.31
CA LEU A 334 21.75 -2.39 18.07
C LEU A 334 21.04 -3.60 18.72
N PRO A 335 21.42 -4.83 18.38
CA PRO A 335 21.00 -6.01 19.12
C PRO A 335 21.27 -5.86 20.62
N PRO A 336 20.44 -6.46 21.50
CA PRO A 336 20.59 -6.29 22.95
C PRO A 336 21.85 -6.99 23.48
N THR A 337 22.45 -6.39 24.52
CA THR A 337 23.46 -7.04 25.36
C THR A 337 22.78 -7.87 26.45
N SER A 338 23.57 -8.60 27.25
CA SER A 338 23.04 -9.34 28.44
C SER A 338 22.46 -8.42 29.51
N THR A 339 22.77 -7.12 29.47
CA THR A 339 22.29 -6.09 30.42
C THR A 339 21.17 -5.23 29.87
N SER A 340 20.80 -5.39 28.59
CA SER A 340 19.71 -4.62 27.97
C SER A 340 18.38 -5.01 28.61
N THR A 341 17.68 -4.01 29.14
CA THR A 341 16.35 -4.18 29.74
C THR A 341 15.23 -3.73 28.82
N LYS A 342 15.58 -3.03 27.72
CA LYS A 342 14.64 -2.48 26.75
C LYS A 342 14.89 -3.14 25.40
N ILE A 343 13.93 -3.93 24.93
CA ILE A 343 14.02 -4.67 23.66
C ILE A 343 12.66 -4.53 22.95
N ASN A 344 12.65 -3.90 21.79
CA ASN A 344 11.43 -3.68 21.00
C ASN A 344 10.73 -4.99 20.65
N GLY A 345 9.44 -5.06 20.88
CA GLY A 345 8.61 -6.24 20.65
C GLY A 345 8.79 -7.36 21.65
N VAL A 346 9.65 -7.18 22.69
CA VAL A 346 9.94 -8.20 23.73
C VAL A 346 9.62 -7.66 25.12
N THR A 347 10.35 -6.65 25.58
CA THR A 347 10.12 -5.94 26.87
C THR A 347 9.48 -4.58 26.66
N ILE A 348 9.59 -4.02 25.48
CA ILE A 348 8.91 -2.80 25.07
C ILE A 348 7.90 -3.14 23.97
N PRO A 349 6.62 -2.80 24.13
CA PRO A 349 5.64 -2.99 23.06
C PRO A 349 6.08 -2.30 21.77
N LEU A 350 5.88 -2.94 20.63
CA LEU A 350 5.98 -2.26 19.34
C LEU A 350 5.04 -1.06 19.31
N ALA A 351 5.55 0.04 18.77
CA ALA A 351 4.76 1.24 18.60
C ALA A 351 3.55 0.96 17.68
N ASP A 352 2.43 1.61 17.97
CA ASP A 352 1.14 1.45 17.30
C ASP A 352 1.26 1.49 15.77
N GLN A 353 2.01 2.45 15.22
CA GLN A 353 2.24 2.60 13.77
C GLN A 353 2.99 1.42 13.10
N LEU A 354 3.45 0.44 13.85
CA LEU A 354 4.15 -0.74 13.33
C LEU A 354 3.28 -2.01 13.31
N VAL A 355 2.03 -1.89 13.73
CA VAL A 355 1.11 -3.01 13.84
C VAL A 355 -0.29 -2.59 13.42
N LEU A 356 -0.93 -3.37 12.57
CA LEU A 356 -2.36 -3.26 12.31
C LEU A 356 -3.05 -4.40 13.06
N THR A 357 -3.76 -4.08 14.13
CA THR A 357 -4.44 -5.07 14.97
C THR A 357 -5.62 -5.70 14.24
N GLU A 358 -6.07 -6.89 14.69
CA GLU A 358 -7.22 -7.59 14.13
C GLU A 358 -8.46 -6.68 13.96
N LYS A 359 -8.75 -5.86 14.98
CA LYS A 359 -9.92 -4.94 14.93
C LYS A 359 -9.76 -3.83 13.89
N GLU A 360 -8.56 -3.33 13.71
CA GLU A 360 -8.25 -2.32 12.70
C GLU A 360 -8.27 -2.93 11.29
N ALA A 361 -7.69 -4.11 11.13
CA ALA A 361 -7.74 -4.87 9.88
C ALA A 361 -9.20 -5.18 9.48
N ALA A 362 -10.07 -5.51 10.43
CA ALA A 362 -11.49 -5.73 10.17
C ALA A 362 -12.20 -4.48 9.61
N LYS A 363 -11.86 -3.26 10.07
CA LYS A 363 -12.39 -2.02 9.49
C LYS A 363 -11.97 -1.84 8.03
N VAL A 364 -10.69 -2.10 7.74
CA VAL A 364 -10.14 -2.04 6.38
C VAL A 364 -10.84 -3.02 5.44
N ILE A 365 -11.05 -4.25 5.89
CA ILE A 365 -11.75 -5.30 5.12
C ILE A 365 -13.20 -4.88 4.87
N ALA A 366 -13.94 -4.46 5.90
CA ALA A 366 -15.33 -4.05 5.78
C ALA A 366 -15.53 -2.86 4.83
N ALA A 367 -14.65 -1.86 4.88
CA ALA A 367 -14.67 -0.74 3.94
C ALA A 367 -14.38 -1.21 2.51
N THR A 368 -13.38 -2.07 2.31
CA THR A 368 -13.04 -2.63 0.99
C THR A 368 -14.21 -3.40 0.39
N ASP A 369 -14.92 -4.20 1.18
CA ASP A 369 -16.10 -4.95 0.74
C ASP A 369 -17.23 -4.00 0.28
N ALA A 370 -17.48 -2.93 1.02
CA ALA A 370 -18.48 -1.93 0.65
C ALA A 370 -18.11 -1.18 -0.64
N TYR A 371 -16.82 -0.83 -0.81
CA TYR A 371 -16.34 -0.22 -2.06
C TYR A 371 -16.51 -1.17 -3.24
N ASN A 372 -16.11 -2.44 -3.09
CA ASN A 372 -16.19 -3.44 -4.15
C ASN A 372 -17.64 -3.75 -4.56
N ALA A 373 -18.58 -3.77 -3.61
CA ALA A 373 -20.01 -3.90 -3.90
C ALA A 373 -20.49 -2.73 -4.79
N SER A 374 -20.12 -1.50 -4.45
CA SER A 374 -20.45 -0.31 -5.22
C SER A 374 -19.81 -0.31 -6.62
N ILE A 375 -18.51 -0.69 -6.71
CA ILE A 375 -17.77 -0.80 -7.99
C ILE A 375 -18.47 -1.80 -8.91
N SER A 376 -18.81 -2.98 -8.40
CA SER A 376 -19.49 -4.04 -9.17
C SER A 376 -20.86 -3.57 -9.69
N SER A 377 -21.65 -2.93 -8.82
CA SER A 377 -22.95 -2.37 -9.20
C SER A 377 -22.82 -1.30 -10.29
N LEU A 378 -21.87 -0.37 -10.14
CA LEU A 378 -21.66 0.71 -11.10
C LEU A 378 -21.10 0.17 -12.44
N ALA A 379 -20.22 -0.85 -12.42
CA ALA A 379 -19.73 -1.50 -13.63
C ALA A 379 -20.91 -2.11 -14.42
N THR A 380 -21.75 -2.89 -13.75
CA THR A 380 -22.93 -3.55 -14.36
C THR A 380 -23.91 -2.52 -14.93
N ALA A 381 -24.29 -1.52 -14.13
CA ALA A 381 -25.26 -0.48 -14.52
C ALA A 381 -24.78 0.36 -15.72
N ASN A 382 -23.47 0.42 -15.96
CA ASN A 382 -22.88 1.23 -17.01
C ASN A 382 -22.30 0.41 -18.19
N GLY A 383 -22.42 -0.92 -18.18
CA GLY A 383 -21.89 -1.79 -19.23
C GLY A 383 -20.36 -1.75 -19.33
N LEU A 384 -19.67 -1.59 -18.19
CA LEU A 384 -18.22 -1.53 -18.12
C LEU A 384 -17.62 -2.93 -17.87
N ALA A 385 -16.43 -3.17 -18.36
CA ALA A 385 -15.67 -4.36 -18.03
C ALA A 385 -15.24 -4.29 -16.54
N LEU A 386 -15.73 -5.22 -15.72
CA LEU A 386 -15.32 -5.36 -14.32
C LEU A 386 -14.05 -6.22 -14.26
N VAL A 387 -12.97 -5.62 -13.78
CA VAL A 387 -11.68 -6.28 -13.56
C VAL A 387 -11.61 -6.74 -12.11
N ASP A 388 -11.62 -8.04 -11.87
CA ASP A 388 -11.60 -8.61 -10.52
C ASP A 388 -10.16 -8.72 -9.99
N ALA A 389 -9.58 -7.57 -9.66
CA ALA A 389 -8.25 -7.48 -9.06
C ALA A 389 -8.21 -8.09 -7.64
N ASN A 390 -9.35 -8.09 -6.92
CA ASN A 390 -9.46 -8.72 -5.60
C ASN A 390 -9.29 -10.24 -5.69
N ALA A 391 -9.99 -10.91 -6.62
CA ALA A 391 -9.81 -12.35 -6.84
C ALA A 391 -8.39 -12.67 -7.33
N LYS A 392 -7.82 -11.85 -8.21
CA LYS A 392 -6.45 -12.05 -8.70
C LYS A 392 -5.40 -11.94 -7.60
N MET A 393 -5.58 -11.00 -6.67
CA MET A 393 -4.70 -10.88 -5.50
C MET A 393 -4.85 -12.08 -4.55
N LYS A 394 -6.07 -12.59 -4.34
CA LYS A 394 -6.30 -13.81 -3.55
C LYS A 394 -5.57 -15.02 -4.16
N GLU A 395 -5.67 -15.19 -5.49
CA GLU A 395 -4.95 -16.25 -6.22
C GLU A 395 -3.43 -16.12 -6.02
N LEU A 396 -2.89 -14.91 -6.20
CA LEU A 396 -1.46 -14.62 -6.02
C LEU A 396 -0.98 -14.90 -4.58
N GLY A 397 -1.83 -14.68 -3.58
CA GLY A 397 -1.57 -14.93 -2.16
C GLY A 397 -1.56 -16.40 -1.75
N THR A 398 -2.00 -17.30 -2.62
CA THR A 398 -1.99 -18.74 -2.31
C THR A 398 -0.59 -19.34 -2.42
N THR A 399 -0.39 -20.50 -1.79
CA THR A 399 0.88 -21.25 -1.92
C THR A 399 1.16 -21.67 -3.35
N SER A 400 0.13 -21.94 -4.14
CA SER A 400 0.23 -22.29 -5.57
C SER A 400 0.60 -21.07 -6.42
N GLY A 401 0.15 -19.88 -6.02
CA GLY A 401 0.34 -18.65 -6.78
C GLY A 401 -0.27 -18.70 -8.17
N ILE A 402 0.24 -17.85 -9.04
CA ILE A 402 -0.12 -17.77 -10.47
C ILE A 402 1.03 -18.36 -11.28
N GLN A 403 0.69 -19.30 -12.17
CA GLN A 403 1.65 -19.92 -13.09
C GLN A 403 1.54 -19.25 -14.47
N TYR A 404 2.67 -18.82 -15.02
CA TYR A 404 2.73 -18.27 -16.38
C TYR A 404 4.03 -18.67 -17.05
N ASN A 405 3.93 -19.38 -18.19
CA ASN A 405 5.08 -19.83 -19.00
C ASN A 405 6.22 -20.45 -18.17
N GLY A 406 5.86 -21.37 -17.25
CA GLY A 406 6.82 -22.09 -16.41
C GLY A 406 7.35 -21.29 -15.22
N VAL A 407 6.93 -20.03 -15.02
CA VAL A 407 7.30 -19.22 -13.87
C VAL A 407 6.15 -19.12 -12.90
N LYS A 408 6.43 -19.32 -11.60
CA LYS A 408 5.48 -19.17 -10.50
C LYS A 408 5.59 -17.79 -9.89
N TYR A 409 4.47 -17.09 -9.78
CA TYR A 409 4.33 -15.79 -9.12
C TYR A 409 3.51 -15.93 -7.85
N THR A 410 3.97 -15.30 -6.76
CA THR A 410 3.29 -15.27 -5.46
C THR A 410 3.34 -13.87 -4.86
N ALA A 411 2.60 -13.67 -3.76
CA ALA A 411 2.67 -12.43 -2.97
C ALA A 411 3.84 -12.40 -1.98
N SER A 412 4.80 -13.34 -2.04
CA SER A 412 5.95 -13.32 -1.14
C SER A 412 6.86 -12.12 -1.40
N PHE A 413 7.28 -11.44 -0.33
CA PHE A 413 8.16 -10.28 -0.44
C PHE A 413 9.51 -10.65 -1.07
N VAL A 414 10.04 -9.84 -1.97
CA VAL A 414 11.29 -10.01 -2.74
C VAL A 414 11.28 -11.25 -3.65
N THR A 415 10.93 -12.42 -3.13
CA THR A 415 11.10 -13.71 -3.84
C THR A 415 9.87 -14.17 -4.63
N GLY A 416 8.70 -13.54 -4.40
CA GLY A 416 7.44 -13.93 -5.04
C GLY A 416 7.30 -13.51 -6.51
N GLY A 417 8.18 -12.64 -6.98
CA GLY A 417 8.26 -12.22 -8.38
C GLY A 417 7.22 -11.20 -8.85
N ALA A 418 6.22 -10.84 -8.02
CA ALA A 418 5.12 -9.95 -8.41
C ALA A 418 5.18 -8.57 -7.73
N PHE A 419 5.78 -8.45 -6.54
CA PHE A 419 5.83 -7.20 -5.79
C PHE A 419 7.20 -6.53 -5.85
N SER A 420 7.20 -5.21 -5.69
CA SER A 420 8.38 -4.37 -5.62
C SER A 420 8.92 -4.26 -4.19
N LEU A 421 10.07 -3.59 -4.03
CA LEU A 421 10.79 -3.50 -2.76
C LEU A 421 10.12 -2.64 -1.69
N ASP A 422 9.03 -1.94 -2.00
CA ASP A 422 8.21 -1.25 -1.02
C ASP A 422 7.17 -2.17 -0.34
N GLY A 423 6.99 -3.40 -0.85
CA GLY A 423 6.04 -4.39 -0.34
C GLY A 423 4.57 -4.05 -0.59
N VAL A 424 4.28 -2.94 -1.27
CA VAL A 424 2.92 -2.43 -1.55
C VAL A 424 2.59 -2.53 -3.03
N HIS A 425 3.47 -2.02 -3.89
CA HIS A 425 3.23 -1.91 -5.32
C HIS A 425 3.78 -3.12 -6.08
N PRO A 426 3.15 -3.50 -7.20
CA PRO A 426 3.70 -4.50 -8.10
C PRO A 426 5.03 -4.05 -8.71
N ASN A 427 5.91 -4.99 -9.03
CA ASN A 427 7.02 -4.76 -9.96
C ASN A 427 6.54 -4.83 -11.42
N GLY A 428 7.42 -4.73 -12.40
CA GLY A 428 7.04 -4.79 -13.82
C GLY A 428 6.27 -6.05 -14.20
N ARG A 429 6.66 -7.22 -13.66
CA ARG A 429 5.96 -8.50 -13.87
C ARG A 429 4.58 -8.52 -13.19
N GLY A 430 4.47 -7.95 -12.00
CA GLY A 430 3.18 -7.78 -11.32
C GLY A 430 2.25 -6.84 -12.09
N TYR A 431 2.76 -5.75 -12.66
CA TYR A 431 1.97 -4.88 -13.54
C TYR A 431 1.55 -5.58 -14.84
N ALA A 432 2.36 -6.50 -15.37
CA ALA A 432 1.98 -7.32 -16.52
C ALA A 432 0.86 -8.32 -16.18
N LEU A 433 0.88 -8.93 -14.98
CA LEU A 433 -0.25 -9.74 -14.47
C LEU A 433 -1.54 -8.92 -14.40
N ILE A 434 -1.45 -7.70 -13.89
CA ILE A 434 -2.59 -6.75 -13.82
C ILE A 434 -3.07 -6.40 -15.24
N ALA A 435 -2.17 -6.09 -16.17
CA ALA A 435 -2.52 -5.78 -17.56
C ALA A 435 -3.30 -6.93 -18.20
N ASN A 436 -2.87 -8.18 -18.01
CA ASN A 436 -3.58 -9.36 -18.51
C ASN A 436 -4.95 -9.53 -17.85
N THR A 437 -5.10 -9.21 -16.56
CA THR A 437 -6.40 -9.23 -15.88
C THR A 437 -7.37 -8.20 -16.48
N PHE A 438 -6.87 -7.00 -16.85
CA PHE A 438 -7.66 -6.00 -17.60
C PHE A 438 -8.02 -6.51 -18.99
N ILE A 439 -7.07 -7.11 -19.72
CA ILE A 439 -7.29 -7.66 -21.07
C ILE A 439 -8.38 -8.72 -21.04
N ASP A 440 -8.35 -9.66 -20.10
CA ASP A 440 -9.37 -10.70 -19.96
C ASP A 440 -10.77 -10.13 -19.74
N ALA A 441 -10.89 -9.16 -18.83
CA ALA A 441 -12.15 -8.49 -18.55
C ALA A 441 -12.68 -7.71 -19.78
N ILE A 442 -11.81 -7.02 -20.49
CA ILE A 442 -12.13 -6.27 -21.72
C ILE A 442 -12.56 -7.22 -22.83
N ASN A 443 -11.79 -8.27 -23.11
CA ASN A 443 -12.10 -9.27 -24.12
C ASN A 443 -13.45 -9.93 -23.85
N LYS A 444 -13.68 -10.34 -22.60
CA LYS A 444 -14.93 -10.96 -22.16
C LYS A 444 -16.14 -10.03 -22.34
N THR A 445 -16.00 -8.76 -21.97
CA THR A 445 -17.12 -7.81 -21.94
C THR A 445 -17.48 -7.28 -23.33
N TYR A 446 -16.46 -7.02 -24.16
CA TYR A 446 -16.65 -6.36 -25.46
C TYR A 446 -16.47 -7.28 -26.67
N GLY A 447 -16.20 -8.57 -26.45
CA GLY A 447 -15.94 -9.53 -27.53
C GLY A 447 -14.68 -9.21 -28.32
N SER A 448 -13.70 -8.53 -27.69
CA SER A 448 -12.43 -8.20 -28.32
C SER A 448 -11.44 -9.36 -28.20
N THR A 449 -10.33 -9.27 -28.94
CA THR A 449 -9.26 -10.27 -29.02
C THR A 449 -7.89 -9.63 -28.72
N LEU A 450 -7.83 -8.77 -27.72
CA LEU A 450 -6.57 -8.19 -27.28
C LEU A 450 -5.61 -9.31 -26.84
N PRO A 451 -4.39 -9.35 -27.38
CA PRO A 451 -3.41 -10.36 -26.97
C PRO A 451 -2.88 -10.08 -25.56
N TRP A 452 -2.52 -11.14 -24.84
CA TRP A 452 -1.88 -11.01 -23.55
C TRP A 452 -0.47 -10.42 -23.66
N VAL A 453 -0.08 -9.78 -22.58
CA VAL A 453 1.30 -9.32 -22.37
C VAL A 453 2.15 -10.51 -21.91
N ASP A 454 3.35 -10.67 -22.45
CA ASP A 454 4.32 -11.63 -21.91
C ASP A 454 4.87 -11.11 -20.58
N ILE A 455 4.43 -11.73 -19.49
CA ILE A 455 4.80 -11.34 -18.12
C ILE A 455 6.30 -11.44 -17.89
N ASN A 456 6.95 -12.47 -18.47
CA ASN A 456 8.36 -12.75 -18.26
C ASN A 456 9.29 -11.74 -18.97
N ALA A 457 8.76 -10.97 -19.92
CA ALA A 457 9.50 -9.92 -20.62
C ALA A 457 9.71 -8.64 -19.77
N TYR A 458 9.04 -8.52 -18.62
CA TYR A 458 9.11 -7.34 -17.76
C TYR A 458 10.04 -7.53 -16.57
N SER A 459 10.43 -6.41 -15.96
CA SER A 459 11.40 -6.39 -14.88
C SER A 459 10.82 -6.95 -13.56
N GLY A 460 11.62 -7.75 -12.87
CA GLY A 460 11.41 -8.18 -11.50
C GLY A 460 12.29 -7.40 -10.53
N VAL A 461 12.45 -7.91 -9.29
CA VAL A 461 13.46 -7.42 -8.34
C VAL A 461 14.85 -7.80 -8.86
N THR A 462 15.75 -6.81 -8.91
CA THR A 462 17.16 -7.03 -9.29
C THR A 462 17.96 -7.34 -8.03
N PHE A 463 18.71 -8.42 -8.05
CA PHE A 463 19.66 -8.80 -7.00
C PHE A 463 21.04 -8.21 -7.32
N PRO A 464 21.79 -7.76 -6.27
CA PRO A 464 23.14 -7.20 -6.44
C PRO A 464 24.16 -8.24 -6.87
#